data_8f054d420b4a0ff0d98b56f531b0f384
#
_entry.id   8f054d420b4a0ff0d98b56f531b0f384
#
_cell.length_a   1.000
_cell.length_b   1.000
_cell.length_c   1.000
_cell.angle_alpha   90.00
_cell.angle_beta   90.00
_cell.angle_gamma   90.00
#
_symmetry.space_group_name_H-M   'P 1'
#
loop_
_entity.id
_entity.type
_entity.pdbx_description
1 polymer ?
#
loop_
_entity_poly.entity_id
_entity_poly.type
_entity_poly.pdbx_seq_one_letter_code
_entity_poly.pdbx_strand_id
1 'polypeptide(L)'
;MLTYNLIIVTKSNLNECVDKSVKNNMLMTIEEVSALVNECLNDIDKAIIWLLFYGVAGDWLKELSFLEDWQLDNKTGDLTLKDGTVITLPEDITKIVVDAFKETQVISYGGERISINTVDGEGQIYKVRCNAVHGNIVMDINDPKDVERRFRWLLRRITLIRNYFEINLTMKSLQASGFWHFANQEVKEMDVSNFKAFLETEKGKELAYRYGFKSDFYIQVLINKYEDYL
;
A
#
# COMPACT_ATOMS: atom_id res chain seq x y z
N MET A 1 -43.77 23.96 -25.27
CA MET A 1 -42.97 22.86 -25.80
C MET A 1 -41.54 23.04 -25.25
N LEU A 2 -41.21 22.29 -24.20
CA LEU A 2 -39.87 22.40 -23.56
C LEU A 2 -38.94 21.46 -24.31
N THR A 3 -37.99 22.03 -25.05
CA THR A 3 -36.89 21.32 -25.69
C THR A 3 -35.86 20.94 -24.64
N TYR A 4 -35.82 19.68 -24.24
CA TYR A 4 -34.74 19.14 -23.41
C TYR A 4 -33.49 19.02 -24.30
N ASN A 5 -32.49 19.85 -24.09
CA ASN A 5 -31.16 19.64 -24.64
C ASN A 5 -30.53 18.44 -23.93
N LEU A 6 -30.48 17.30 -24.59
CA LEU A 6 -29.76 16.12 -24.13
C LEU A 6 -28.26 16.45 -24.26
N ILE A 7 -27.60 16.76 -23.15
CA ILE A 7 -26.15 16.85 -23.14
C ILE A 7 -25.60 15.43 -23.19
N ILE A 8 -25.14 15.02 -24.37
CA ILE A 8 -24.43 13.74 -24.52
C ILE A 8 -23.03 13.93 -23.90
N VAL A 9 -22.87 13.43 -22.68
CA VAL A 9 -21.56 13.39 -22.02
C VAL A 9 -20.75 12.25 -22.63
N THR A 10 -19.76 12.58 -23.46
CA THR A 10 -18.81 11.60 -24.00
C THR A 10 -17.65 11.40 -23.04
N LYS A 11 -16.94 10.28 -23.16
CA LYS A 11 -15.73 9.99 -22.36
C LYS A 11 -14.66 11.09 -22.54
N SER A 12 -14.59 11.70 -23.71
CA SER A 12 -13.70 12.82 -24.01
C SER A 12 -14.06 14.06 -23.17
N ASN A 13 -15.34 14.44 -23.14
CA ASN A 13 -15.83 15.59 -22.36
C ASN A 13 -15.62 15.40 -20.86
N LEU A 14 -15.76 14.16 -20.35
CA LEU A 14 -15.44 13.84 -18.95
C LEU A 14 -13.96 14.01 -18.65
N ASN A 15 -13.08 13.60 -19.55
CA ASN A 15 -11.62 13.75 -19.38
C ASN A 15 -11.18 15.21 -19.41
N GLU A 16 -11.85 16.09 -20.17
CA GLU A 16 -11.59 17.53 -20.20
C GLU A 16 -12.06 18.22 -18.91
N CYS A 17 -13.11 17.69 -18.26
CA CYS A 17 -13.63 18.22 -17.00
C CYS A 17 -12.86 17.71 -15.76
N VAL A 18 -12.02 16.68 -15.90
CA VAL A 18 -11.21 16.18 -14.77
C VAL A 18 -10.00 17.08 -14.60
N ASP A 19 -10.02 17.87 -13.54
CA ASP A 19 -8.88 18.69 -13.15
C ASP A 19 -7.64 17.80 -12.94
N LYS A 20 -6.63 17.97 -13.78
CA LYS A 20 -5.38 17.20 -13.69
C LYS A 20 -4.66 17.43 -12.36
N SER A 21 -4.86 18.62 -11.73
CA SER A 21 -4.31 18.91 -10.40
C SER A 21 -4.88 17.98 -9.31
N VAL A 22 -6.15 17.58 -9.42
CA VAL A 22 -6.80 16.65 -8.48
C VAL A 22 -6.23 15.23 -8.64
N LYS A 23 -5.88 14.82 -9.86
CA LYS A 23 -5.20 13.53 -10.08
C LYS A 23 -3.79 13.55 -9.47
N ASN A 24 -3.03 14.62 -9.67
CA ASN A 24 -1.66 14.76 -9.14
C ASN A 24 -1.66 14.76 -7.61
N ASN A 25 -2.66 15.36 -6.96
CA ASN A 25 -2.82 15.37 -5.50
C ASN A 25 -3.17 13.98 -4.90
N MET A 26 -3.31 12.93 -5.70
CA MET A 26 -3.52 11.56 -5.22
C MET A 26 -2.23 10.76 -5.08
N LEU A 27 -1.14 11.21 -5.67
CA LEU A 27 0.17 10.57 -5.56
C LEU A 27 1.04 11.36 -4.59
N MET A 28 1.66 10.64 -3.67
CA MET A 28 2.61 11.20 -2.71
C MET A 28 4.03 10.91 -3.18
N THR A 29 4.91 11.90 -3.04
CA THR A 29 6.35 11.67 -3.20
C THR A 29 6.90 10.86 -2.02
N ILE A 30 8.12 10.32 -2.15
CA ILE A 30 8.74 9.58 -1.04
C ILE A 30 8.99 10.48 0.17
N GLU A 31 9.28 11.76 -0.06
CA GLU A 31 9.48 12.78 0.98
C GLU A 31 8.17 13.06 1.74
N GLU A 32 7.03 13.15 1.04
CA GLU A 32 5.72 13.32 1.65
C GLU A 32 5.30 12.08 2.46
N VAL A 33 5.58 10.87 1.93
CA VAL A 33 5.35 9.62 2.65
C VAL A 33 6.24 9.54 3.90
N SER A 34 7.52 9.91 3.79
CA SER A 34 8.44 9.96 4.92
C SER A 34 7.99 10.96 6.00
N ALA A 35 7.54 12.15 5.59
CA ALA A 35 6.99 13.15 6.50
C ALA A 35 5.75 12.61 7.23
N LEU A 36 4.81 11.99 6.50
CA LEU A 36 3.62 11.37 7.09
C LEU A 36 3.99 10.28 8.11
N VAL A 37 4.93 9.40 7.76
CA VAL A 37 5.39 8.32 8.64
C VAL A 37 6.01 8.88 9.92
N ASN A 38 6.81 9.92 9.84
CA ASN A 38 7.44 10.55 11.01
C ASN A 38 6.42 11.12 11.99
N GLU A 39 5.27 11.58 11.51
CA GLU A 39 4.18 12.10 12.34
C GLU A 39 3.24 11.01 12.87
N CYS A 40 3.30 9.77 12.35
CA CYS A 40 2.48 8.65 12.84
C CYS A 40 2.86 8.27 14.27
N LEU A 41 1.84 8.00 15.10
CA LEU A 41 1.99 7.72 16.53
C LEU A 41 2.47 6.31 16.85
N ASN A 42 2.28 5.35 15.94
CA ASN A 42 2.50 3.93 16.18
C ASN A 42 3.40 3.34 15.10
N ASP A 43 4.31 2.44 15.48
CA ASP A 43 5.20 1.80 14.52
C ASP A 43 4.47 0.87 13.54
N ILE A 44 3.37 0.25 13.99
CA ILE A 44 2.49 -0.52 13.10
C ILE A 44 1.87 0.33 11.98
N ASP A 45 1.50 1.58 12.25
CA ASP A 45 0.96 2.49 11.23
C ASP A 45 2.05 2.91 10.25
N LYS A 46 3.22 3.22 10.75
CA LYS A 46 4.41 3.54 9.95
C LYS A 46 4.79 2.39 9.03
N ALA A 47 4.85 1.17 9.58
CA ALA A 47 5.17 -0.04 8.82
C ALA A 47 4.12 -0.31 7.71
N ILE A 48 2.82 -0.21 8.00
CA ILE A 48 1.76 -0.39 6.99
C ILE A 48 1.91 0.60 5.83
N ILE A 49 2.20 1.87 6.11
CA ILE A 49 2.39 2.89 5.07
C ILE A 49 3.58 2.54 4.18
N TRP A 50 4.75 2.24 4.78
CA TRP A 50 5.94 1.89 4.03
C TRP A 50 5.78 0.59 3.24
N LEU A 51 5.23 -0.46 3.84
CA LEU A 51 5.04 -1.74 3.18
C LEU A 51 4.08 -1.63 1.97
N LEU A 52 3.02 -0.83 2.07
CA LEU A 52 2.16 -0.52 0.93
C LEU A 52 2.91 0.27 -0.16
N PHE A 53 3.71 1.25 0.22
CA PHE A 53 4.53 2.03 -0.70
C PHE A 53 5.59 1.16 -1.40
N TYR A 54 6.18 0.19 -0.71
CA TYR A 54 7.13 -0.78 -1.27
C TYR A 54 6.47 -1.94 -2.03
N GLY A 55 5.14 -1.95 -2.18
CA GLY A 55 4.41 -2.91 -2.99
C GLY A 55 4.15 -4.26 -2.30
N VAL A 56 4.23 -4.32 -0.97
CA VAL A 56 3.80 -5.49 -0.20
C VAL A 56 2.27 -5.55 -0.22
N ALA A 57 1.71 -6.22 -1.19
CA ALA A 57 0.26 -6.20 -1.44
C ALA A 57 -0.36 -7.60 -1.51
N GLY A 58 -0.15 -8.29 -2.62
CA GLY A 58 -0.88 -9.52 -2.95
C GLY A 58 -2.40 -9.30 -3.16
N ASP A 59 -3.11 -10.34 -3.54
CA ASP A 59 -4.55 -10.30 -3.67
C ASP A 59 -5.20 -10.03 -2.32
N TRP A 60 -6.08 -9.04 -2.24
CA TRP A 60 -6.73 -8.61 -1.00
C TRP A 60 -5.73 -8.20 0.10
N LEU A 61 -4.53 -7.73 -0.28
CA LEU A 61 -3.45 -7.40 0.64
C LEU A 61 -3.05 -8.56 1.56
N LYS A 62 -3.15 -9.79 1.08
CA LYS A 62 -2.81 -10.99 1.85
C LYS A 62 -1.36 -10.97 2.30
N GLU A 63 -0.43 -10.59 1.41
CA GLU A 63 0.99 -10.54 1.74
C GLU A 63 1.26 -9.62 2.94
N LEU A 64 0.64 -8.43 2.96
CA LEU A 64 0.77 -7.49 4.06
C LEU A 64 0.04 -7.95 5.32
N SER A 65 -1.21 -8.39 5.19
CA SER A 65 -2.06 -8.68 6.36
C SER A 65 -1.69 -9.97 7.10
N PHE A 66 -1.00 -10.89 6.42
CA PHE A 66 -0.45 -12.13 6.99
C PHE A 66 1.07 -12.11 7.11
N LEU A 67 1.67 -10.91 7.10
CA LEU A 67 3.10 -10.74 7.23
C LEU A 67 3.57 -11.11 8.63
N GLU A 68 4.65 -11.89 8.69
CA GLU A 68 5.26 -12.42 9.89
C GLU A 68 6.76 -12.06 9.94
N ASP A 69 7.33 -11.95 11.13
CA ASP A 69 8.69 -11.45 11.35
C ASP A 69 9.79 -12.32 10.71
N TRP A 70 9.58 -13.64 10.62
CA TRP A 70 10.53 -14.56 9.98
C TRP A 70 10.71 -14.32 8.47
N GLN A 71 9.77 -13.58 7.84
CA GLN A 71 9.86 -13.21 6.43
C GLN A 71 10.85 -12.06 6.19
N LEU A 72 11.29 -11.36 7.24
CA LEU A 72 12.19 -10.22 7.16
C LEU A 72 13.57 -10.58 7.71
N ASP A 73 14.60 -10.52 6.87
CA ASP A 73 15.98 -10.55 7.35
C ASP A 73 16.38 -9.16 7.87
N ASN A 74 16.50 -9.05 9.18
CA ASN A 74 16.82 -7.80 9.87
C ASN A 74 18.22 -7.25 9.55
N LYS A 75 19.11 -8.04 8.95
CA LYS A 75 20.47 -7.64 8.63
C LYS A 75 20.59 -7.08 7.21
N THR A 76 19.90 -7.70 6.27
CA THR A 76 19.94 -7.31 4.86
C THR A 76 18.78 -6.39 4.48
N GLY A 77 17.69 -6.38 5.26
CA GLY A 77 16.43 -5.70 4.92
C GLY A 77 15.58 -6.48 3.91
N ASP A 78 15.96 -7.72 3.57
CA ASP A 78 15.24 -8.52 2.59
C ASP A 78 13.96 -9.09 3.18
N LEU A 79 12.84 -8.67 2.62
CA LEU A 79 11.51 -9.15 2.93
C LEU A 79 11.08 -10.17 1.88
N THR A 80 10.97 -11.43 2.27
CA THR A 80 10.53 -12.52 1.38
C THR A 80 9.02 -12.71 1.51
N LEU A 81 8.29 -12.45 0.42
CA LEU A 81 6.86 -12.67 0.34
C LEU A 81 6.53 -14.16 0.16
N LYS A 82 5.28 -14.55 0.41
CA LYS A 82 4.84 -15.96 0.32
C LYS A 82 4.92 -16.54 -1.09
N ASP A 83 4.88 -15.70 -2.11
CA ASP A 83 5.08 -16.10 -3.51
C ASP A 83 6.57 -16.21 -3.92
N GLY A 84 7.49 -15.97 -2.99
CA GLY A 84 8.94 -16.00 -3.21
C GLY A 84 9.53 -14.68 -3.69
N THR A 85 8.74 -13.65 -3.91
CA THR A 85 9.24 -12.31 -4.25
C THR A 85 10.04 -11.74 -3.09
N VAL A 86 11.22 -11.20 -3.37
CA VAL A 86 12.06 -10.51 -2.38
C VAL A 86 12.02 -9.02 -2.61
N ILE A 87 11.78 -8.26 -1.54
CA ILE A 87 11.76 -6.80 -1.52
C ILE A 87 12.83 -6.33 -0.54
N THR A 88 13.87 -5.67 -0.99
CA THR A 88 14.88 -5.10 -0.10
C THR A 88 14.41 -3.75 0.44
N LEU A 89 14.27 -3.65 1.75
CA LEU A 89 13.90 -2.43 2.47
C LEU A 89 15.17 -1.70 2.95
N PRO A 90 15.20 -0.36 2.92
CA PRO A 90 16.25 0.42 3.58
C PRO A 90 16.32 0.11 5.08
N GLU A 91 17.50 0.35 5.69
CA GLU A 91 17.77 0.02 7.09
C GLU A 91 16.79 0.70 8.07
N ASP A 92 16.48 1.97 7.84
CA ASP A 92 15.54 2.75 8.67
C ASP A 92 14.11 2.19 8.59
N ILE A 93 13.67 1.79 7.40
CA ILE A 93 12.35 1.17 7.19
C ILE A 93 12.32 -0.24 7.78
N THR A 94 13.39 -1.02 7.60
CA THR A 94 13.55 -2.34 8.20
C THR A 94 13.36 -2.26 9.71
N LYS A 95 14.00 -1.29 10.37
CA LYS A 95 13.86 -1.06 11.81
C LYS A 95 12.42 -0.76 12.20
N ILE A 96 11.72 0.11 11.46
CA ILE A 96 10.29 0.42 11.71
C ILE A 96 9.44 -0.85 11.64
N VAL A 97 9.66 -1.71 10.64
CA VAL A 97 8.90 -2.96 10.48
C VAL A 97 9.19 -3.93 11.63
N VAL A 98 10.45 -4.06 12.05
CA VAL A 98 10.84 -4.87 13.23
C VAL A 98 10.18 -4.36 14.50
N ASP A 99 10.16 -3.05 14.71
CA ASP A 99 9.53 -2.45 15.90
C ASP A 99 8.00 -2.66 15.87
N ALA A 100 7.37 -2.58 14.69
CA ALA A 100 5.95 -2.88 14.52
C ALA A 100 5.59 -4.34 14.86
N PHE A 101 6.45 -5.32 14.52
CA PHE A 101 6.23 -6.72 14.93
C PHE A 101 6.22 -6.89 16.45
N LYS A 102 7.03 -6.12 17.17
CA LYS A 102 7.17 -6.17 18.63
C LYS A 102 6.18 -5.30 19.39
N GLU A 103 5.47 -4.40 18.70
CA GLU A 103 4.58 -3.43 19.32
C GLU A 103 3.43 -4.14 20.07
N THR A 104 3.27 -3.86 21.36
CA THR A 104 2.24 -4.43 22.25
C THR A 104 1.23 -3.40 22.73
N GLN A 105 1.45 -2.13 22.40
CA GLN A 105 0.57 -1.03 22.72
C GLN A 105 0.50 -0.06 21.56
N VAL A 106 -0.67 0.44 21.25
CA VAL A 106 -0.87 1.52 20.30
C VAL A 106 -1.51 2.72 20.98
N ILE A 107 -1.16 3.91 20.51
CA ILE A 107 -1.83 5.14 20.90
C ILE A 107 -2.95 5.37 19.88
N SER A 108 -4.20 5.45 20.36
CA SER A 108 -5.30 5.88 19.50
C SER A 108 -5.09 7.35 19.12
N TYR A 109 -5.59 7.75 17.96
CA TYR A 109 -5.50 9.15 17.53
C TYR A 109 -6.37 10.10 18.37
N GLY A 110 -7.09 9.58 19.38
CA GLY A 110 -7.71 10.35 20.48
C GLY A 110 -6.85 10.39 21.75
N GLY A 111 -5.60 9.88 21.72
CA GLY A 111 -4.65 9.92 22.84
C GLY A 111 -4.76 8.76 23.84
N GLU A 112 -5.70 7.81 23.65
CA GLU A 112 -5.85 6.64 24.52
C GLU A 112 -4.79 5.57 24.19
N ARG A 113 -4.16 5.00 25.22
CA ARG A 113 -3.28 3.83 25.08
C ARG A 113 -4.09 2.55 25.09
N ILE A 114 -3.88 1.72 24.09
CA ILE A 114 -4.61 0.46 23.87
C ILE A 114 -3.59 -0.67 23.81
N SER A 115 -3.73 -1.64 24.71
CA SER A 115 -2.94 -2.87 24.64
C SER A 115 -3.41 -3.75 23.48
N ILE A 116 -2.47 -4.22 22.69
CA ILE A 116 -2.69 -5.06 21.51
C ILE A 116 -1.87 -6.34 21.60
N ASN A 117 -2.29 -7.37 20.89
CA ASN A 117 -1.57 -8.63 20.80
C ASN A 117 -1.77 -9.25 19.41
N THR A 118 -0.90 -10.17 19.05
CA THR A 118 -1.08 -11.03 17.88
C THR A 118 -2.11 -12.12 18.15
N VAL A 119 -2.73 -12.65 17.12
CA VAL A 119 -3.75 -13.70 17.24
C VAL A 119 -3.11 -15.08 17.30
N ASP A 120 -2.11 -15.32 16.46
CA ASP A 120 -1.52 -16.65 16.19
C ASP A 120 -0.04 -16.74 16.63
N GLY A 121 0.36 -16.08 17.71
CA GLY A 121 1.75 -16.07 18.17
C GLY A 121 2.41 -14.72 18.04
N GLU A 122 3.72 -14.67 18.26
CA GLU A 122 4.51 -13.44 18.16
C GLU A 122 4.90 -13.12 16.72
N GLY A 123 5.27 -11.87 16.47
CA GLY A 123 5.90 -11.47 15.22
C GLY A 123 4.96 -11.23 14.02
N GLN A 124 3.68 -10.96 14.25
CA GLN A 124 2.76 -10.62 13.15
C GLN A 124 2.48 -9.12 13.07
N ILE A 125 2.27 -8.62 11.84
CA ILE A 125 1.83 -7.23 11.62
C ILE A 125 0.37 -7.02 12.04
N TYR A 126 -0.47 -8.04 11.90
CA TYR A 126 -1.87 -8.00 12.31
C TYR A 126 -2.00 -8.10 13.83
N LYS A 127 -2.63 -7.12 14.45
CA LYS A 127 -2.81 -7.02 15.91
C LYS A 127 -4.28 -6.83 16.28
N VAL A 128 -4.68 -7.38 17.42
CA VAL A 128 -6.01 -7.23 18.01
C VAL A 128 -5.91 -6.62 19.40
N ARG A 129 -7.01 -6.02 19.90
CA ARG A 129 -7.05 -5.52 21.28
C ARG A 129 -7.03 -6.68 22.27
N CYS A 130 -6.24 -6.59 23.33
CA CYS A 130 -6.11 -7.63 24.36
C CYS A 130 -7.44 -7.99 25.05
N ASN A 131 -8.40 -7.05 25.14
CA ASN A 131 -9.71 -7.27 25.76
C ASN A 131 -10.75 -7.90 24.82
N ALA A 132 -10.42 -8.11 23.55
CA ALA A 132 -11.29 -8.84 22.66
C ALA A 132 -11.21 -10.33 23.04
N VAL A 133 -12.33 -10.92 23.45
CA VAL A 133 -12.44 -12.37 23.70
C VAL A 133 -12.32 -13.08 22.35
N HIS A 134 -11.09 -13.25 21.94
CA HIS A 134 -10.78 -14.15 20.83
C HIS A 134 -10.37 -15.48 21.49
N GLY A 135 -11.20 -16.52 21.33
CA GLY A 135 -10.72 -17.88 21.53
C GLY A 135 -9.49 -18.09 20.63
N ASN A 136 -8.75 -19.18 20.84
CA ASN A 136 -7.63 -19.58 19.97
C ASN A 136 -8.12 -19.73 18.51
N ILE A 137 -8.21 -18.62 17.79
CA ILE A 137 -8.60 -18.59 16.39
C ILE A 137 -7.31 -18.66 15.59
N VAL A 138 -6.94 -19.85 15.16
CA VAL A 138 -5.93 -20.02 14.12
C VAL A 138 -6.49 -19.39 12.86
N MET A 139 -5.81 -18.38 12.31
CA MET A 139 -6.26 -17.69 11.09
C MET A 139 -5.59 -18.32 9.87
N ASP A 140 -6.40 -18.69 8.89
CA ASP A 140 -5.93 -19.32 7.65
C ASP A 140 -5.96 -18.29 6.50
N ILE A 141 -4.83 -18.14 5.83
CA ILE A 141 -4.69 -17.31 4.62
C ILE A 141 -5.60 -17.76 3.47
N ASN A 142 -6.04 -19.02 3.48
CA ASN A 142 -6.94 -19.58 2.50
C ASN A 142 -8.42 -19.44 2.89
N ASP A 143 -8.74 -19.10 4.15
CA ASP A 143 -10.11 -18.82 4.57
C ASP A 143 -10.51 -17.39 4.15
N PRO A 144 -11.51 -17.25 3.25
CA PRO A 144 -11.97 -15.93 2.80
C PRO A 144 -12.43 -15.02 3.94
N LYS A 145 -12.96 -15.56 5.04
CA LYS A 145 -13.43 -14.77 6.20
C LYS A 145 -12.26 -14.16 6.96
N ASP A 146 -11.18 -14.90 7.12
CA ASP A 146 -9.98 -14.43 7.81
C ASP A 146 -9.24 -13.38 6.94
N VAL A 147 -9.17 -13.62 5.65
CA VAL A 147 -8.65 -12.64 4.68
C VAL A 147 -9.46 -11.33 4.74
N GLU A 148 -10.78 -11.42 4.69
CA GLU A 148 -11.65 -10.24 4.76
C GLU A 148 -11.49 -9.49 6.09
N ARG A 149 -11.40 -10.22 7.22
CA ARG A 149 -11.21 -9.62 8.55
C ARG A 149 -9.90 -8.84 8.63
N ARG A 150 -8.79 -9.43 8.18
CA ARG A 150 -7.48 -8.78 8.17
C ARG A 150 -7.44 -7.59 7.19
N PHE A 151 -8.05 -7.73 6.02
CA PHE A 151 -8.20 -6.61 5.08
C PHE A 151 -8.98 -5.43 5.67
N ARG A 152 -10.11 -5.69 6.34
CA ARG A 152 -10.89 -4.65 7.02
C ARG A 152 -10.10 -3.96 8.14
N TRP A 153 -9.24 -4.71 8.82
CA TRP A 153 -8.36 -4.13 9.82
C TRP A 153 -7.35 -3.16 9.21
N LEU A 154 -6.67 -3.52 8.12
CA LEU A 154 -5.78 -2.63 7.37
C LEU A 154 -6.53 -1.37 6.89
N LEU A 155 -7.71 -1.56 6.30
CA LEU A 155 -8.55 -0.45 5.84
C LEU A 155 -8.89 0.51 6.98
N ARG A 156 -9.20 -0.04 8.17
CA ARG A 156 -9.47 0.77 9.36
C ARG A 156 -8.23 1.56 9.80
N ARG A 157 -7.04 0.97 9.80
CA ARG A 157 -5.79 1.67 10.17
C ARG A 157 -5.55 2.85 9.22
N ILE A 158 -5.57 2.64 7.92
CA ILE A 158 -5.42 3.71 6.93
C ILE A 158 -6.52 4.79 7.07
N THR A 159 -7.76 4.39 7.36
CA THR A 159 -8.85 5.36 7.58
C THR A 159 -8.62 6.22 8.82
N LEU A 160 -8.09 5.65 9.90
CA LEU A 160 -7.75 6.40 11.12
C LEU A 160 -6.65 7.42 10.84
N ILE A 161 -5.58 7.02 10.15
CA ILE A 161 -4.49 7.91 9.75
C ILE A 161 -5.01 9.05 8.87
N ARG A 162 -5.76 8.70 7.81
CA ARG A 162 -6.37 9.66 6.90
C ARG A 162 -7.20 10.72 7.62
N ASN A 163 -8.05 10.28 8.55
CA ASN A 163 -8.95 11.18 9.27
C ASN A 163 -8.20 12.06 10.29
N TYR A 164 -7.14 11.53 10.92
CA TYR A 164 -6.36 12.29 11.89
C TYR A 164 -5.54 13.40 11.24
N PHE A 165 -4.92 13.11 10.10
CA PHE A 165 -4.11 14.09 9.37
C PHE A 165 -4.92 14.90 8.34
N GLU A 166 -6.22 14.62 8.18
CA GLU A 166 -7.11 15.29 7.21
C GLU A 166 -6.59 15.24 5.76
N ILE A 167 -5.94 14.12 5.38
CA ILE A 167 -5.32 13.92 4.06
C ILE A 167 -6.11 12.94 3.21
N ASN A 168 -5.95 13.02 1.89
CA ASN A 168 -6.56 12.07 0.97
C ASN A 168 -5.72 10.79 0.81
N LEU A 169 -5.63 10.00 1.88
CA LEU A 169 -4.84 8.77 1.93
C LEU A 169 -5.71 7.53 1.72
N THR A 170 -5.28 6.65 0.82
CA THR A 170 -5.88 5.32 0.62
C THR A 170 -4.77 4.28 0.41
N MET A 171 -5.07 3.00 0.63
CA MET A 171 -4.14 1.91 0.30
C MET A 171 -3.73 1.96 -1.18
N LYS A 172 -4.68 2.21 -2.08
CA LYS A 172 -4.42 2.33 -3.52
C LYS A 172 -3.55 3.53 -3.88
N SER A 173 -3.73 4.68 -3.22
CA SER A 173 -2.88 5.85 -3.47
C SER A 173 -1.46 5.63 -3.03
N LEU A 174 -1.22 4.96 -1.88
CA LEU A 174 0.11 4.59 -1.41
C LEU A 174 0.80 3.62 -2.38
N GLN A 175 0.09 2.56 -2.81
CA GLN A 175 0.63 1.63 -3.78
C GLN A 175 0.94 2.30 -5.13
N ALA A 176 0.04 3.17 -5.61
CA ALA A 176 0.27 3.93 -6.83
C ALA A 176 1.48 4.87 -6.71
N SER A 177 1.64 5.52 -5.55
CA SER A 177 2.78 6.40 -5.25
C SER A 177 4.10 5.62 -5.28
N GLY A 178 4.15 4.47 -4.62
CA GLY A 178 5.34 3.61 -4.60
C GLY A 178 5.66 3.06 -5.98
N PHE A 179 4.67 2.52 -6.69
CA PHE A 179 4.85 2.04 -8.06
C PHE A 179 5.45 3.13 -8.96
N TRP A 180 4.88 4.33 -8.91
CA TRP A 180 5.33 5.48 -9.67
C TRP A 180 6.76 5.90 -9.31
N HIS A 181 7.07 5.94 -8.01
CA HIS A 181 8.41 6.28 -7.52
C HIS A 181 9.46 5.34 -8.09
N PHE A 182 9.27 4.02 -7.94
CA PHE A 182 10.23 3.03 -8.41
C PHE A 182 10.28 2.94 -9.94
N ALA A 183 9.15 3.06 -10.63
CA ALA A 183 9.13 3.08 -12.08
C ALA A 183 9.93 4.25 -12.66
N ASN A 184 9.83 5.45 -12.06
CA ASN A 184 10.61 6.61 -12.47
C ASN A 184 12.12 6.44 -12.23
N GLN A 185 12.51 5.79 -11.13
CA GLN A 185 13.91 5.47 -10.89
C GLN A 185 14.44 4.53 -11.98
N GLU A 186 13.73 3.45 -12.25
CA GLU A 186 14.10 2.45 -13.25
C GLU A 186 14.15 3.00 -14.68
N VAL A 187 13.18 3.85 -15.07
CA VAL A 187 13.19 4.53 -16.37
C VAL A 187 14.47 5.35 -16.57
N LYS A 188 14.90 6.08 -15.52
CA LYS A 188 16.12 6.88 -15.55
C LYS A 188 17.39 6.01 -15.62
N GLU A 189 17.43 4.91 -14.84
CA GLU A 189 18.59 4.01 -14.81
C GLU A 189 18.77 3.21 -16.10
N MET A 190 17.67 2.79 -16.73
CA MET A 190 17.69 1.98 -17.93
C MET A 190 17.80 2.79 -19.23
N ASP A 191 17.77 4.12 -19.14
CA ASP A 191 17.79 5.04 -20.31
C ASP A 191 16.71 4.67 -21.37
N VAL A 192 15.53 4.23 -20.90
CA VAL A 192 14.41 3.93 -21.81
C VAL A 192 13.68 5.21 -22.17
N SER A 193 13.15 5.27 -23.39
CA SER A 193 12.59 6.49 -23.98
C SER A 193 11.35 7.02 -23.28
N ASN A 194 10.59 6.14 -22.62
CA ASN A 194 9.36 6.51 -21.93
C ASN A 194 8.87 5.37 -21.02
N PHE A 195 7.87 5.68 -20.19
CA PHE A 195 7.24 4.74 -19.25
C PHE A 195 6.61 3.49 -19.93
N LYS A 196 6.04 3.65 -21.12
CA LYS A 196 5.49 2.52 -21.87
C LYS A 196 6.58 1.52 -22.24
N ALA A 197 7.70 2.03 -22.80
CA ALA A 197 8.84 1.18 -23.15
C ALA A 197 9.42 0.46 -21.92
N PHE A 198 9.45 1.13 -20.75
CA PHE A 198 9.84 0.50 -19.49
C PHE A 198 8.92 -0.66 -19.12
N LEU A 199 7.59 -0.49 -19.16
CA LEU A 199 6.63 -1.53 -18.79
C LEU A 199 6.64 -2.74 -19.76
N GLU A 200 7.18 -2.59 -20.97
CA GLU A 200 7.39 -3.69 -21.91
C GLU A 200 8.64 -4.53 -21.58
N THR A 201 9.54 -4.02 -20.72
CA THR A 201 10.71 -4.77 -20.24
C THR A 201 10.33 -5.81 -19.18
N GLU A 202 11.19 -6.84 -18.99
CA GLU A 202 11.00 -7.81 -17.90
C GLU A 202 10.99 -7.11 -16.54
N LYS A 203 11.89 -6.16 -16.29
CA LYS A 203 11.97 -5.40 -15.04
C LYS A 203 10.71 -4.56 -14.78
N GLY A 204 10.16 -3.96 -15.83
CA GLY A 204 8.89 -3.21 -15.73
C GLY A 204 7.70 -4.11 -15.43
N LYS A 205 7.65 -5.31 -15.99
CA LYS A 205 6.61 -6.32 -15.70
C LYS A 205 6.75 -6.86 -14.27
N GLU A 206 7.97 -7.17 -13.82
CA GLU A 206 8.24 -7.59 -12.44
C GLU A 206 7.78 -6.54 -11.43
N LEU A 207 8.14 -5.26 -11.69
CA LEU A 207 7.67 -4.16 -10.86
C LEU A 207 6.13 -4.08 -10.87
N ALA A 208 5.48 -4.15 -12.03
CA ALA A 208 4.03 -4.12 -12.14
C ALA A 208 3.38 -5.29 -11.37
N TYR A 209 3.93 -6.49 -11.47
CA TYR A 209 3.44 -7.68 -10.75
C TYR A 209 3.56 -7.54 -9.25
N ARG A 210 4.65 -6.98 -8.74
CA ARG A 210 4.85 -6.66 -7.32
C ARG A 210 3.71 -5.82 -6.75
N TYR A 211 3.19 -4.86 -7.53
CA TYR A 211 2.07 -4.00 -7.12
C TYR A 211 0.69 -4.59 -7.47
N GLY A 212 0.63 -5.87 -7.86
CA GLY A 212 -0.62 -6.58 -8.13
C GLY A 212 -1.16 -6.45 -9.55
N PHE A 213 -0.39 -5.87 -10.49
CA PHE A 213 -0.77 -5.74 -11.91
C PHE A 213 -0.30 -6.97 -12.69
N LYS A 214 -1.04 -8.08 -12.58
CA LYS A 214 -0.61 -9.41 -13.06
C LYS A 214 -1.02 -9.74 -14.50
N SER A 215 -1.52 -8.79 -15.29
CA SER A 215 -1.89 -9.05 -16.69
C SER A 215 -1.59 -7.87 -17.59
N ASP A 216 -1.38 -8.15 -18.87
CA ASP A 216 -1.15 -7.12 -19.91
C ASP A 216 -2.28 -6.09 -19.97
N PHE A 217 -3.50 -6.50 -19.67
CA PHE A 217 -4.63 -5.58 -19.54
C PHE A 217 -4.40 -4.52 -18.45
N TYR A 218 -3.91 -4.93 -17.27
CA TYR A 218 -3.60 -3.97 -16.19
C TYR A 218 -2.42 -3.10 -16.52
N ILE A 219 -1.42 -3.62 -17.22
CA ILE A 219 -0.28 -2.83 -17.71
C ILE A 219 -0.77 -1.73 -18.65
N GLN A 220 -1.68 -2.04 -19.58
CA GLN A 220 -2.27 -1.04 -20.45
C GLN A 220 -3.09 0.00 -19.69
N VAL A 221 -3.79 -0.40 -18.64
CA VAL A 221 -4.50 0.53 -17.73
C VAL A 221 -3.53 1.46 -17.01
N LEU A 222 -2.37 0.97 -16.59
CA LEU A 222 -1.31 1.78 -15.98
C LEU A 222 -0.75 2.79 -16.97
N ILE A 223 -0.41 2.36 -18.18
CA ILE A 223 0.06 3.24 -19.26
C ILE A 223 -0.93 4.38 -19.44
N ASN A 224 -2.19 4.05 -19.72
CA ASN A 224 -3.24 5.04 -19.96
C ASN A 224 -3.50 5.98 -18.76
N LYS A 225 -3.24 5.50 -17.54
CA LYS A 225 -3.46 6.28 -16.32
C LYS A 225 -2.32 7.22 -16.01
N TYR A 226 -1.09 6.81 -16.33
CA TYR A 226 0.13 7.51 -15.90
C TYR A 226 0.94 8.15 -17.05
N GLU A 227 0.55 7.93 -18.30
CA GLU A 227 1.20 8.54 -19.49
C GLU A 227 1.23 10.08 -19.42
N ASP A 228 0.25 10.69 -18.76
CA ASP A 228 0.16 12.15 -18.56
C ASP A 228 1.09 12.69 -17.45
N TYR A 229 1.78 11.84 -16.70
CA TYR A 229 2.66 12.23 -15.56
C TYR A 229 4.15 12.23 -15.93
N LEU A 230 4.48 11.83 -17.15
CA LEU A 230 5.80 11.90 -17.76
C LEU A 230 5.95 13.13 -18.63
#